data_471d3034122f780cf44e21a0af8707af
#
_entry.id   471d3034122f780cf44e21a0af8707af
#
_cell.length_a   1.000
_cell.length_b   1.000
_cell.length_c   1.000
_cell.angle_alpha   90.00
_cell.angle_beta   90.00
_cell.angle_gamma   90.00
#
_symmetry.space_group_name_H-M   'P 1'
#
loop_
_entity.id
_entity.type
_entity.pdbx_description
1 polymer ?
#
loop_
_entity_poly.entity_id
_entity_poly.type
_entity_poly.pdbx_seq_one_letter_code
_entity_poly.pdbx_strand_id
1 'polypeptide(L)'
;MILLDNETAVALPKFISAQKLLEDKFILELLPRNNDKNNEKIRKTKRTTIELTIGGDIACFVKPHSDFVCDTIVRGIVPKRHNGLESPTVFVLITDNKFDFYNITETADKKYRILDKALERIIVKRVFTIHQLAHFLIIDLEKEIAKKYKSKLVIITGDFFLSDPQISKEDKDWLYPQMIKAIKKVKDSIILVFSPTTLSNLVNYG
;
A
#
# COMPACT_ATOMS: atom_id res chain seq x y z
N MET A 1 -0.95 6.56 -10.60
CA MET A 1 -1.04 5.17 -10.13
C MET A 1 0.02 4.37 -10.85
N ILE A 2 0.90 3.69 -10.13
CA ILE A 2 1.96 2.85 -10.69
C ILE A 2 1.52 1.41 -10.46
N LEU A 3 1.35 0.64 -11.55
CA LEU A 3 1.11 -0.80 -11.49
C LEU A 3 2.45 -1.51 -11.54
N LEU A 4 2.71 -2.34 -10.55
CA LEU A 4 3.94 -3.11 -10.47
C LEU A 4 3.57 -4.60 -10.51
N ASP A 5 3.72 -5.20 -11.69
CA ASP A 5 3.86 -6.64 -11.81
C ASP A 5 5.29 -7.02 -11.40
N ASN A 6 5.44 -8.19 -10.78
CA ASN A 6 6.75 -8.68 -10.30
C ASN A 6 7.81 -8.81 -11.41
N GLU A 7 7.49 -8.52 -12.66
CA GLU A 7 8.41 -8.61 -13.81
C GLU A 7 8.75 -7.25 -14.45
N THR A 8 7.95 -6.18 -14.26
CA THR A 8 8.26 -4.88 -14.86
C THR A 8 7.68 -3.72 -14.06
N ALA A 9 8.55 -2.92 -13.47
CA ALA A 9 8.18 -1.62 -12.93
C ALA A 9 8.25 -0.58 -14.06
N VAL A 10 7.12 -0.04 -14.51
CA VAL A 10 7.08 1.08 -15.45
C VAL A 10 6.74 2.34 -14.67
N ALA A 11 7.74 3.16 -14.38
CA ALA A 11 7.55 4.50 -13.84
C ALA A 11 7.35 5.49 -14.99
N LEU A 12 6.22 6.19 -14.99
CA LEU A 12 6.04 7.34 -15.87
C LEU A 12 6.81 8.55 -15.31
N PRO A 13 7.63 9.26 -16.09
CA PRO A 13 8.37 10.41 -15.59
C PRO A 13 7.43 11.56 -15.25
N LYS A 14 7.33 11.89 -13.95
CA LYS A 14 6.76 13.16 -13.51
C LYS A 14 7.86 14.20 -13.45
N PHE A 15 7.66 15.36 -14.06
CA PHE A 15 8.52 16.52 -13.85
C PHE A 15 8.44 16.95 -12.39
N ILE A 16 9.55 16.83 -11.68
CA ILE A 16 9.64 17.15 -10.25
C ILE A 16 10.22 18.56 -10.15
N SER A 17 9.50 19.48 -9.50
CA SER A 17 10.03 20.81 -9.18
C SER A 17 11.12 20.71 -8.10
N ALA A 18 12.07 21.64 -8.08
CA ALA A 18 13.15 21.68 -7.08
C ALA A 18 12.63 21.73 -5.62
N GLN A 19 11.41 22.25 -5.44
CA GLN A 19 10.72 22.29 -4.14
C GLN A 19 10.33 20.90 -3.62
N LYS A 20 10.18 19.92 -4.53
CA LYS A 20 9.85 18.51 -4.23
C LYS A 20 11.01 17.68 -3.73
N LEU A 21 12.25 18.17 -3.86
CA LEU A 21 13.46 17.48 -3.36
C LEU A 21 13.57 17.42 -1.83
N LEU A 22 12.75 18.20 -1.11
CA LEU A 22 12.65 18.19 0.36
C LEU A 22 11.49 17.33 0.88
N GLU A 23 10.73 16.70 -0.01
CA GLU A 23 9.60 15.86 0.37
C GLU A 23 10.04 14.57 1.07
N ASP A 24 9.26 14.12 2.03
CA ASP A 24 9.46 12.86 2.74
C ASP A 24 9.39 11.69 1.75
N LYS A 25 10.49 10.98 1.57
CA LYS A 25 10.62 9.85 0.66
C LYS A 25 10.50 8.54 1.42
N PHE A 26 9.80 7.58 0.84
CA PHE A 26 9.69 6.22 1.34
C PHE A 26 10.26 5.26 0.29
N ILE A 27 11.33 4.56 0.66
CA ILE A 27 12.06 3.68 -0.25
C ILE A 27 11.66 2.23 0.04
N LEU A 28 11.11 1.56 -0.96
CA LEU A 28 10.77 0.15 -0.91
C LEU A 28 11.75 -0.66 -1.77
N GLU A 29 12.35 -1.69 -1.18
CA GLU A 29 13.22 -2.62 -1.90
C GLU A 29 12.43 -3.90 -2.19
N LEU A 30 12.28 -4.21 -3.49
CA LEU A 30 11.70 -5.46 -3.94
C LEU A 30 12.81 -6.50 -4.12
N LEU A 31 12.71 -7.59 -3.39
CA LEU A 31 13.58 -8.75 -3.59
C LEU A 31 13.00 -9.59 -4.73
N PRO A 32 13.82 -10.06 -5.69
CA PRO A 32 13.35 -10.97 -6.72
C PRO A 32 12.88 -12.28 -6.08
N ARG A 33 11.80 -12.85 -6.62
CA ARG A 33 11.33 -14.17 -6.21
C ARG A 33 12.39 -15.22 -6.51
N ASN A 34 12.89 -15.90 -5.48
CA ASN A 34 13.66 -17.14 -5.65
C ASN A 34 12.71 -18.29 -6.01
N ASN A 35 12.34 -18.42 -7.29
CA ASN A 35 11.56 -19.56 -7.76
C ASN A 35 12.42 -20.78 -8.17
N ASP A 36 13.75 -20.66 -8.15
CA ASP A 36 14.64 -21.74 -8.57
C ASP A 36 15.47 -22.27 -7.40
N LYS A 37 14.98 -23.36 -6.81
CA LYS A 37 15.73 -24.14 -5.80
C LYS A 37 16.94 -24.90 -6.37
N ASN A 38 17.28 -24.77 -7.67
CA ASN A 38 18.25 -25.64 -8.34
C ASN A 38 19.40 -24.96 -9.09
N ASN A 39 19.75 -23.71 -8.81
CA ASN A 39 20.96 -23.13 -9.40
C ASN A 39 21.80 -22.35 -8.39
N GLU A 40 22.81 -23.01 -7.83
CA GLU A 40 23.85 -22.44 -6.96
C GLU A 40 24.85 -21.49 -7.66
N LYS A 41 24.52 -20.94 -8.81
CA LYS A 41 25.33 -19.84 -9.38
C LYS A 41 24.79 -18.55 -8.86
N ILE A 42 25.56 -17.91 -7.98
CA ILE A 42 25.38 -16.54 -7.47
C ILE A 42 25.04 -15.58 -8.63
N ARG A 43 23.76 -15.49 -8.97
CA ARG A 43 23.26 -14.41 -9.81
C ARG A 43 23.17 -13.20 -8.91
N LYS A 44 23.89 -12.13 -9.25
CA LYS A 44 23.68 -10.79 -8.69
C LYS A 44 22.21 -10.45 -8.90
N THR A 45 21.39 -10.75 -7.92
CA THR A 45 19.94 -10.47 -7.95
C THR A 45 19.77 -8.96 -7.97
N LYS A 46 19.26 -8.44 -9.08
CA LYS A 46 19.00 -7.02 -9.26
C LYS A 46 17.86 -6.65 -8.30
N ARG A 47 18.18 -5.91 -7.23
CA ARG A 47 17.19 -5.34 -6.34
C ARG A 47 16.49 -4.22 -7.08
N THR A 48 15.18 -4.24 -7.12
CA THR A 48 14.38 -3.14 -7.65
C THR A 48 13.99 -2.23 -6.50
N THR A 49 14.41 -0.99 -6.57
CA THR A 49 14.08 0.04 -5.55
C THR A 49 12.98 0.94 -6.10
N ILE A 50 11.95 1.14 -5.32
CA ILE A 50 10.85 2.07 -5.61
C ILE A 50 10.94 3.21 -4.62
N GLU A 51 10.98 4.42 -5.13
CA GLU A 51 10.96 5.64 -4.35
C GLU A 51 9.57 6.27 -4.44
N LEU A 52 8.93 6.46 -3.29
CA LEU A 52 7.61 7.05 -3.16
C LEU A 52 7.70 8.31 -2.32
N THR A 53 6.95 9.33 -2.69
CA THR A 53 6.93 10.63 -2.00
C THR A 53 5.56 10.90 -1.39
N ILE A 54 5.53 11.55 -0.23
CA ILE A 54 4.30 12.11 0.31
C ILE A 54 3.88 13.24 -0.63
N GLY A 55 2.71 13.15 -1.18
CA GLY A 55 2.23 14.10 -2.20
C GLY A 55 1.20 13.47 -3.12
N GLY A 56 0.66 12.32 -2.70
CA GLY A 56 -0.37 11.58 -3.42
C GLY A 56 0.18 10.51 -4.36
N ASP A 57 1.40 9.99 -4.07
CA ASP A 57 1.89 8.82 -4.79
C ASP A 57 1.05 7.59 -4.44
N ILE A 58 0.66 6.86 -5.47
CA ILE A 58 -0.13 5.63 -5.37
C ILE A 58 0.65 4.52 -6.07
N ALA A 59 0.97 3.46 -5.35
CA ALA A 59 1.58 2.26 -5.91
C ALA A 59 0.72 1.03 -5.65
N CYS A 60 0.62 0.16 -6.65
CA CYS A 60 -0.10 -1.09 -6.55
C CYS A 60 0.86 -2.27 -6.72
N PHE A 61 0.82 -3.20 -5.78
CA PHE A 61 1.61 -4.42 -5.77
C PHE A 61 0.68 -5.62 -5.95
N VAL A 62 0.96 -6.42 -6.96
CA VAL A 62 0.18 -7.63 -7.27
C VAL A 62 0.86 -8.83 -6.65
N LYS A 63 0.08 -9.63 -5.90
CA LYS A 63 0.56 -10.84 -5.22
C LYS A 63 1.83 -10.63 -4.38
N PRO A 64 1.88 -9.58 -3.52
CA PRO A 64 3.04 -9.37 -2.67
C PRO A 64 3.20 -10.51 -1.67
N HIS A 65 4.44 -10.77 -1.27
CA HIS A 65 4.70 -11.70 -0.18
C HIS A 65 4.22 -11.10 1.15
N SER A 66 3.67 -11.93 2.06
CA SER A 66 3.16 -11.46 3.36
C SER A 66 4.21 -10.67 4.16
N ASP A 67 5.45 -11.16 4.20
CA ASP A 67 6.54 -10.50 4.92
C ASP A 67 6.84 -9.09 4.38
N PHE A 68 6.74 -8.89 3.06
CA PHE A 68 6.91 -7.58 2.45
C PHE A 68 5.79 -6.63 2.85
N VAL A 69 4.54 -7.11 2.90
CA VAL A 69 3.39 -6.32 3.35
C VAL A 69 3.57 -5.92 4.81
N CYS A 70 3.88 -6.88 5.68
CA CYS A 70 4.06 -6.64 7.11
C CYS A 70 5.25 -5.70 7.39
N ASP A 71 6.37 -5.92 6.72
CA ASP A 71 7.55 -5.05 6.82
C ASP A 71 7.24 -3.62 6.37
N THR A 72 6.50 -3.46 5.28
CA THR A 72 6.10 -2.14 4.78
C THR A 72 5.20 -1.40 5.76
N ILE A 73 4.23 -2.09 6.38
CA ILE A 73 3.36 -1.51 7.41
C ILE A 73 4.19 -1.01 8.59
N VAL A 74 5.06 -1.85 9.13
CA VAL A 74 5.90 -1.51 10.29
C VAL A 74 6.87 -0.38 9.95
N ARG A 75 7.52 -0.41 8.77
CA ARG A 75 8.42 0.67 8.32
C ARG A 75 7.71 2.02 8.18
N GLY A 76 6.40 2.02 7.98
CA GLY A 76 5.63 3.26 7.98
C GLY A 76 5.82 4.09 9.27
N ILE A 77 5.99 3.44 10.43
CA ILE A 77 6.17 4.11 11.73
C ILE A 77 7.62 4.17 12.21
N VAL A 78 8.52 3.39 11.60
CA VAL A 78 9.95 3.38 11.92
C VAL A 78 10.56 4.75 11.62
N PRO A 79 11.50 5.27 12.46
CA PRO A 79 12.20 6.52 12.20
C PRO A 79 12.96 6.53 10.87
N LYS A 80 13.04 7.69 10.22
CA LYS A 80 13.75 7.89 8.94
C LYS A 80 15.21 7.42 8.99
N ARG A 81 15.91 7.64 10.10
CA ARG A 81 17.29 7.15 10.31
C ARG A 81 17.46 5.64 10.19
N HIS A 82 16.37 4.88 10.25
CA HIS A 82 16.31 3.43 10.08
C HIS A 82 15.53 3.04 8.81
N ASN A 83 15.53 3.89 7.78
CA ASN A 83 14.84 3.70 6.52
C ASN A 83 13.30 3.55 6.64
N GLY A 84 12.73 4.15 7.67
CA GLY A 84 11.28 4.26 7.85
C GLY A 84 10.71 5.56 7.32
N LEU A 85 9.37 5.68 7.31
CA LEU A 85 8.66 6.90 6.89
C LEU A 85 8.47 7.89 8.06
N GLU A 86 8.57 7.41 9.30
CA GLU A 86 8.28 8.19 10.51
C GLU A 86 6.87 8.82 10.48
N SER A 87 5.91 8.05 10.00
CA SER A 87 4.50 8.45 10.04
C SER A 87 3.99 8.47 11.48
N PRO A 88 3.20 9.47 11.89
CA PRO A 88 2.54 9.45 13.22
C PRO A 88 1.71 8.19 13.42
N THR A 89 0.99 7.78 12.38
CA THR A 89 0.26 6.51 12.32
C THR A 89 0.37 5.91 10.92
N VAL A 90 0.11 4.61 10.79
CA VAL A 90 -0.11 3.92 9.51
C VAL A 90 -1.55 3.44 9.48
N PHE A 91 -2.27 3.82 8.43
CA PHE A 91 -3.65 3.39 8.26
C PHE A 91 -3.74 2.18 7.34
N VAL A 92 -4.34 1.10 7.82
CA VAL A 92 -4.49 -0.14 7.06
C VAL A 92 -5.98 -0.44 6.86
N LEU A 93 -6.41 -0.42 5.60
CA LEU A 93 -7.76 -0.78 5.19
C LEU A 93 -7.75 -2.20 4.63
N ILE A 94 -8.53 -3.09 5.25
CA ILE A 94 -8.59 -4.50 4.90
C ILE A 94 -9.90 -4.78 4.16
N THR A 95 -9.82 -5.30 2.94
CA THR A 95 -10.97 -5.70 2.12
C THR A 95 -11.08 -7.22 1.94
N ASP A 96 -10.17 -7.97 2.56
CA ASP A 96 -10.17 -9.43 2.55
C ASP A 96 -9.95 -10.01 3.97
N ASN A 97 -9.96 -11.35 4.09
CA ASN A 97 -9.77 -12.02 5.37
C ASN A 97 -8.32 -12.49 5.61
N LYS A 98 -7.35 -11.99 4.84
CA LYS A 98 -5.96 -12.50 4.81
C LYS A 98 -4.97 -11.62 5.58
N PHE A 99 -5.43 -10.73 6.43
CA PHE A 99 -4.56 -9.86 7.19
C PHE A 99 -3.84 -10.61 8.32
N ASP A 100 -2.52 -10.68 8.22
CA ASP A 100 -1.66 -11.38 9.17
C ASP A 100 -1.14 -10.42 10.25
N PHE A 101 -1.97 -10.24 11.28
CA PHE A 101 -1.62 -9.39 12.42
C PHE A 101 -0.44 -9.95 13.22
N TYR A 102 -0.32 -11.29 13.31
CA TYR A 102 0.76 -11.94 14.05
C TYR A 102 2.13 -11.61 13.42
N ASN A 103 2.25 -11.72 12.10
CA ASN A 103 3.49 -11.40 11.40
C ASN A 103 3.87 -9.91 11.52
N ILE A 104 2.90 -9.01 11.59
CA ILE A 104 3.16 -7.58 11.85
C ILE A 104 3.77 -7.38 13.25
N THR A 105 3.19 -8.02 14.27
CA THR A 105 3.70 -7.91 15.65
C THR A 105 5.08 -8.53 15.77
N GLU A 106 5.30 -9.68 15.16
CA GLU A 106 6.61 -10.34 15.12
C GLU A 106 7.66 -9.49 14.40
N THR A 107 7.31 -8.89 13.27
CA THR A 107 8.19 -7.98 12.53
C THR A 107 8.54 -6.74 13.36
N ALA A 108 7.55 -6.14 14.03
CA ALA A 108 7.75 -4.97 14.88
C ALA A 108 8.65 -5.27 16.08
N ASP A 109 8.49 -6.46 16.69
CA ASP A 109 9.30 -6.89 17.83
C ASP A 109 10.70 -7.31 17.42
N LYS A 110 10.80 -8.35 16.58
CA LYS A 110 12.09 -9.00 16.27
C LYS A 110 13.00 -8.14 15.40
N LYS A 111 12.44 -7.46 14.39
CA LYS A 111 13.23 -6.71 13.42
C LYS A 111 13.50 -5.27 13.85
N TYR A 112 12.47 -4.60 14.39
CA TYR A 112 12.55 -3.17 14.67
C TYR A 112 12.54 -2.80 16.15
N ARG A 113 12.18 -3.72 17.04
CA ARG A 113 12.10 -3.52 18.50
C ARG A 113 11.21 -2.33 18.89
N ILE A 114 10.05 -2.24 18.26
CA ILE A 114 9.08 -1.15 18.43
C ILE A 114 7.66 -1.66 18.66
N LEU A 115 7.48 -2.86 19.22
CA LEU A 115 6.18 -3.52 19.33
C LEU A 115 5.09 -2.62 19.94
N ASP A 116 5.34 -2.01 21.11
CA ASP A 116 4.36 -1.16 21.79
C ASP A 116 3.94 0.02 20.89
N LYS A 117 4.91 0.70 20.26
CA LYS A 117 4.65 1.79 19.34
C LYS A 117 3.89 1.34 18.10
N ALA A 118 4.16 0.11 17.61
CA ALA A 118 3.46 -0.45 16.48
C ALA A 118 1.98 -0.68 16.79
N LEU A 119 1.69 -1.28 17.94
CA LEU A 119 0.30 -1.55 18.37
C LEU A 119 -0.51 -0.27 18.56
N GLU A 120 0.11 0.81 19.04
CA GLU A 120 -0.56 2.09 19.24
C GLU A 120 -0.78 2.89 17.93
N ARG A 121 0.09 2.71 16.94
CA ARG A 121 0.19 3.59 15.77
C ARG A 121 -0.26 2.94 14.47
N ILE A 122 -0.49 1.64 14.44
CA ILE A 122 -1.09 0.95 13.29
C ILE A 122 -2.60 0.90 13.48
N ILE A 123 -3.31 1.70 12.68
CA ILE A 123 -4.76 1.80 12.71
C ILE A 123 -5.35 0.88 11.66
N VAL A 124 -6.08 -0.12 12.09
CA VAL A 124 -6.67 -1.13 11.20
C VAL A 124 -8.17 -0.90 11.08
N LYS A 125 -8.66 -0.81 9.86
CA LYS A 125 -10.09 -0.77 9.55
C LYS A 125 -10.41 -1.89 8.56
N ARG A 126 -11.44 -2.67 8.87
CA ARG A 126 -11.94 -3.72 7.99
C ARG A 126 -13.27 -3.31 7.38
N VAL A 127 -13.44 -3.63 6.11
CA VAL A 127 -14.69 -3.49 5.36
C VAL A 127 -15.07 -4.85 4.78
N PHE A 128 -16.37 -5.14 4.75
CA PHE A 128 -16.90 -6.46 4.38
C PHE A 128 -17.71 -6.44 3.09
N THR A 129 -18.02 -5.26 2.56
CA THR A 129 -18.78 -5.10 1.33
C THR A 129 -18.21 -3.97 0.48
N ILE A 130 -18.48 -4.02 -0.84
CA ILE A 130 -18.07 -2.95 -1.75
C ILE A 130 -18.69 -1.60 -1.37
N HIS A 131 -19.92 -1.60 -0.85
CA HIS A 131 -20.60 -0.37 -0.45
C HIS A 131 -19.95 0.27 0.78
N GLN A 132 -19.52 -0.56 1.75
CA GLN A 132 -18.73 -0.07 2.90
C GLN A 132 -17.37 0.47 2.45
N LEU A 133 -16.72 -0.22 1.50
CA LEU A 133 -15.47 0.25 0.91
C LEU A 133 -15.67 1.59 0.20
N ALA A 134 -16.66 1.68 -0.66
CA ALA A 134 -16.97 2.91 -1.41
C ALA A 134 -17.30 4.06 -0.47
N HIS A 135 -18.18 3.85 0.52
CA HIS A 135 -18.50 4.87 1.52
C HIS A 135 -17.25 5.36 2.22
N PHE A 136 -16.42 4.44 2.70
CA PHE A 136 -15.19 4.82 3.40
C PHE A 136 -14.25 5.61 2.50
N LEU A 137 -13.94 5.13 1.29
CA LEU A 137 -13.00 5.78 0.38
C LEU A 137 -13.50 7.15 -0.08
N ILE A 138 -14.81 7.29 -0.36
CA ILE A 138 -15.38 8.53 -0.92
C ILE A 138 -15.65 9.58 0.15
N ILE A 139 -16.09 9.16 1.34
CA ILE A 139 -16.60 10.06 2.38
C ILE A 139 -15.62 10.25 3.53
N ASP A 140 -15.06 9.13 4.03
CA ASP A 140 -14.34 9.13 5.30
C ASP A 140 -12.81 9.21 5.16
N LEU A 141 -12.26 8.69 4.06
CA LEU A 141 -10.81 8.47 3.90
C LEU A 141 -10.00 9.74 4.19
N GLU A 142 -10.32 10.84 3.54
CA GLU A 142 -9.60 12.10 3.70
C GLU A 142 -9.70 12.65 5.13
N LYS A 143 -10.90 12.56 5.73
CA LYS A 143 -11.13 13.04 7.09
C LYS A 143 -10.37 12.23 8.13
N GLU A 144 -10.40 10.90 8.01
CA GLU A 144 -9.75 10.00 8.95
C GLU A 144 -8.23 10.13 8.83
N ILE A 145 -7.68 10.10 7.63
CA ILE A 145 -6.24 10.12 7.40
C ILE A 145 -5.63 11.47 7.75
N ALA A 146 -6.12 12.56 7.16
CA ALA A 146 -5.49 13.86 7.28
C ALA A 146 -5.78 14.51 8.64
N LYS A 147 -7.03 14.46 9.10
CA LYS A 147 -7.48 15.22 10.28
C LYS A 147 -7.33 14.45 11.57
N LYS A 148 -7.72 13.18 11.58
CA LYS A 148 -7.77 12.39 12.82
C LYS A 148 -6.43 11.72 13.12
N TYR A 149 -5.86 11.02 12.15
CA TYR A 149 -4.68 10.18 12.38
C TYR A 149 -3.38 10.79 11.86
N LYS A 150 -3.42 11.79 10.99
CA LYS A 150 -2.24 12.40 10.35
C LYS A 150 -1.33 11.36 9.72
N SER A 151 -1.93 10.37 9.06
CA SER A 151 -1.24 9.22 8.51
C SER A 151 -0.52 9.59 7.22
N LYS A 152 0.79 9.41 7.17
CA LYS A 152 1.59 9.61 5.95
C LYS A 152 1.58 8.38 5.04
N LEU A 153 1.10 7.23 5.55
CA LEU A 153 1.03 5.97 4.82
C LEU A 153 -0.34 5.33 5.00
N VAL A 154 -0.98 5.07 3.88
CA VAL A 154 -2.24 4.33 3.80
C VAL A 154 -1.99 3.06 3.02
N ILE A 155 -2.38 1.95 3.60
CA ILE A 155 -2.27 0.64 2.97
C ILE A 155 -3.67 0.09 2.78
N ILE A 156 -3.97 -0.38 1.58
CA ILE A 156 -5.22 -1.06 1.25
C ILE A 156 -4.87 -2.48 0.82
N THR A 157 -5.38 -3.47 1.55
CA THR A 157 -5.16 -4.89 1.24
C THR A 157 -6.40 -5.53 0.65
N GLY A 158 -6.21 -6.45 -0.30
CA GLY A 158 -7.28 -7.20 -0.94
C GLY A 158 -7.59 -6.78 -2.37
N ASP A 159 -8.61 -7.40 -2.96
CA ASP A 159 -8.95 -7.24 -4.37
C ASP A 159 -10.04 -6.21 -4.66
N PHE A 160 -10.38 -5.38 -3.68
CA PHE A 160 -11.46 -4.39 -3.80
C PHE A 160 -12.83 -5.00 -4.15
N PHE A 161 -13.06 -6.26 -3.77
CA PHE A 161 -14.27 -7.02 -4.14
C PHE A 161 -14.46 -7.23 -5.66
N LEU A 162 -13.38 -7.12 -6.45
CA LEU A 162 -13.44 -7.37 -7.90
C LEU A 162 -13.89 -8.79 -8.23
N SER A 163 -13.47 -9.75 -7.41
CA SER A 163 -13.79 -11.18 -7.57
C SER A 163 -15.14 -11.57 -6.97
N ASP A 164 -15.87 -10.64 -6.33
CA ASP A 164 -17.15 -10.95 -5.72
C ASP A 164 -18.24 -11.12 -6.79
N PRO A 165 -18.81 -12.34 -6.93
CA PRO A 165 -19.82 -12.62 -7.93
C PRO A 165 -21.19 -12.02 -7.59
N GLN A 166 -21.40 -11.60 -6.34
CA GLN A 166 -22.68 -11.01 -5.89
C GLN A 166 -22.80 -9.53 -6.29
N ILE A 167 -21.69 -8.91 -6.72
CA ILE A 167 -21.70 -7.51 -7.12
C ILE A 167 -21.98 -7.41 -8.60
N SER A 168 -23.06 -6.71 -8.94
CA SER A 168 -23.47 -6.49 -10.33
C SER A 168 -22.39 -5.73 -11.11
N LYS A 169 -22.40 -5.88 -12.43
CA LYS A 169 -21.50 -5.11 -13.30
C LYS A 169 -21.80 -3.61 -13.21
N GLU A 170 -23.08 -3.26 -13.14
CA GLU A 170 -23.56 -1.89 -13.02
C GLU A 170 -23.03 -1.22 -11.76
N ASP A 171 -23.05 -1.92 -10.61
CA ASP A 171 -22.49 -1.42 -9.36
C ASP A 171 -20.97 -1.21 -9.47
N LYS A 172 -20.27 -2.15 -10.10
CA LYS A 172 -18.82 -2.02 -10.32
C LYS A 172 -18.52 -0.82 -11.20
N ASP A 173 -19.20 -0.68 -12.33
CA ASP A 173 -19.00 0.42 -13.29
C ASP A 173 -19.32 1.80 -12.68
N TRP A 174 -20.22 1.85 -11.68
CA TRP A 174 -20.56 3.08 -10.98
C TRP A 174 -19.63 3.40 -9.79
N LEU A 175 -19.28 2.40 -8.98
CA LEU A 175 -18.52 2.61 -7.74
C LEU A 175 -17.02 2.80 -7.97
N TYR A 176 -16.40 1.98 -8.83
CA TYR A 176 -14.94 2.01 -8.98
C TYR A 176 -14.37 3.34 -9.47
N PRO A 177 -14.96 4.02 -10.47
CA PRO A 177 -14.44 5.34 -10.88
C PRO A 177 -14.45 6.35 -9.74
N GLN A 178 -15.49 6.32 -8.90
CA GLN A 178 -15.61 7.23 -7.76
C GLN A 178 -14.59 6.91 -6.67
N MET A 179 -14.40 5.62 -6.34
CA MET A 179 -13.39 5.18 -5.37
C MET A 179 -11.97 5.57 -5.82
N ILE A 180 -11.63 5.33 -7.10
CA ILE A 180 -10.32 5.70 -7.65
C ILE A 180 -10.12 7.21 -7.62
N LYS A 181 -11.15 7.98 -7.99
CA LYS A 181 -11.11 9.44 -7.91
C LYS A 181 -10.90 9.93 -6.48
N ALA A 182 -11.53 9.28 -5.50
CA ALA A 182 -11.36 9.62 -4.09
C ALA A 182 -9.93 9.31 -3.59
N ILE A 183 -9.39 8.15 -3.94
CA ILE A 183 -8.00 7.78 -3.62
C ILE A 183 -7.01 8.78 -4.23
N LYS A 184 -7.21 9.18 -5.48
CA LYS A 184 -6.35 10.17 -6.17
C LYS A 184 -6.40 11.58 -5.55
N LYS A 185 -7.42 11.90 -4.78
CA LYS A 185 -7.54 13.20 -4.09
C LYS A 185 -6.67 13.29 -2.83
N VAL A 186 -6.30 12.16 -2.23
CA VAL A 186 -5.45 12.16 -1.04
C VAL A 186 -4.06 12.66 -1.39
N LYS A 187 -3.64 13.79 -0.82
CA LYS A 187 -2.37 14.46 -1.13
C LYS A 187 -1.33 14.37 -0.03
N ASP A 188 -1.76 14.16 1.21
CA ASP A 188 -0.88 14.20 2.38
C ASP A 188 -0.33 12.82 2.78
N SER A 189 -0.56 11.80 1.92
CA SER A 189 -0.17 10.42 2.21
C SER A 189 0.33 9.71 0.96
N ILE A 190 1.17 8.71 1.18
CA ILE A 190 1.48 7.66 0.20
C ILE A 190 0.39 6.60 0.33
N ILE A 191 -0.16 6.14 -0.79
CA ILE A 191 -1.16 5.07 -0.81
C ILE A 191 -0.56 3.84 -1.47
N LEU A 192 -0.54 2.73 -0.73
CA LEU A 192 -0.11 1.43 -1.24
C LEU A 192 -1.30 0.49 -1.31
N VAL A 193 -1.46 -0.16 -2.45
CA VAL A 193 -2.47 -1.18 -2.66
C VAL A 193 -1.78 -2.53 -2.81
N PHE A 194 -2.10 -3.46 -1.94
CA PHE A 194 -1.60 -4.84 -1.96
C PHE A 194 -2.73 -5.78 -2.37
N SER A 195 -2.70 -6.22 -3.61
CA SER A 195 -3.78 -7.05 -4.18
C SER A 195 -3.34 -8.48 -4.45
N PRO A 196 -4.17 -9.49 -4.13
CA PRO A 196 -3.93 -10.88 -4.50
C PRO A 196 -4.11 -11.13 -6.01
N THR A 197 -4.76 -10.22 -6.72
CA THR A 197 -5.07 -10.34 -8.15
C THR A 197 -4.64 -9.09 -8.91
N THR A 198 -4.48 -9.23 -10.22
CA THR A 198 -4.19 -8.08 -11.08
C THR A 198 -5.37 -7.10 -11.08
N LEU A 199 -5.10 -5.85 -10.75
CA LEU A 199 -6.08 -4.77 -10.73
C LEU A 199 -6.18 -4.04 -12.10
N SER A 200 -5.83 -4.73 -13.20
CA SER A 200 -5.90 -4.15 -14.56
C SER A 200 -7.26 -3.56 -14.87
N ASN A 201 -8.33 -4.20 -14.38
CA ASN A 201 -9.69 -3.69 -14.57
C ASN A 201 -9.93 -2.37 -13.83
N LEU A 202 -9.27 -2.13 -12.69
CA LEU A 202 -9.38 -0.84 -11.98
C LEU A 202 -8.65 0.29 -12.69
N VAL A 203 -7.60 -0.02 -13.45
CA VAL A 203 -6.84 0.99 -14.23
C VAL A 203 -7.70 1.57 -15.33
N ASN A 204 -8.58 0.78 -15.91
CA ASN A 204 -9.49 1.22 -16.98
C ASN A 204 -10.56 2.22 -16.49
N TYR A 205 -10.78 2.32 -15.19
CA TYR A 205 -11.71 3.30 -14.58
C TYR A 205 -11.02 4.62 -14.18
N GLY A 206 -9.75 4.77 -14.42
CA GLY A 206 -8.91 5.93 -14.02
C GLY A 206 -8.32 6.68 -15.16
#